data_ce3f7859cf0f8a11d465a1b705b12b27
#
_entry.id   ce3f7859cf0f8a11d465a1b705b12b27
#
_cell.length_a   1.000
_cell.length_b   1.000
_cell.length_c   1.000
_cell.angle_alpha   90.00
_cell.angle_beta   90.00
_cell.angle_gamma   90.00
#
_symmetry.space_group_name_H-M   'P 1'
#
loop_
_entity.id
_entity.type
_entity.pdbx_description
1 polymer ?
#
loop_
_entity_poly.entity_id
_entity_poly.type
_entity_poly.pdbx_seq_one_letter_code
_entity_poly.pdbx_strand_id
1 'polypeptide(L)'
;MTTPSAALPAGSAEPAPALRLALLPAAGVSGSALLLFALQLAGWGHLLLALSLFGAVLISRELAKDLALIGVGIVIVSTTSVVASVEWDRFLTIGTVLLLAVLVPVLADRLLLRRRAIRFPLRTGEPWTHLEKGYILAVPFLGWLILPFYFLTSGVYRNWPHLADGGEVARFFVGVSFVGTWDELFFICTCFALLRRHFGVWIANLLQATIFVSFLWELGYQAWGPLLTAPFALLQGWLFARTG
;
A
#
# COMPACT_ATOMS: atom_id res chain seq x y z
N MET A 1 41.90 23.66 31.10
CA MET A 1 41.65 22.42 30.36
C MET A 1 40.37 22.59 29.58
N THR A 2 40.50 22.97 28.34
CA THR A 2 39.36 23.21 27.42
C THR A 2 39.14 21.94 26.60
N THR A 3 37.99 21.32 26.77
CA THR A 3 37.53 20.18 25.96
C THR A 3 37.20 20.63 24.53
N PRO A 4 37.68 19.98 23.49
CA PRO A 4 37.30 20.30 22.11
C PRO A 4 35.88 19.81 21.83
N SER A 5 35.03 20.73 21.38
CA SER A 5 33.71 20.47 20.83
C SER A 5 33.85 19.62 19.56
N ALA A 6 33.36 18.38 19.62
CA ALA A 6 33.25 17.53 18.43
C ALA A 6 32.08 18.05 17.55
N ALA A 7 32.42 18.74 16.49
CA ALA A 7 31.49 19.08 15.42
C ALA A 7 31.00 17.81 14.75
N LEU A 8 29.68 17.58 14.75
CA LEU A 8 29.02 16.55 13.97
C LEU A 8 29.21 16.81 12.47
N PRO A 9 29.59 15.85 11.67
CA PRO A 9 29.66 16.04 10.22
C PRO A 9 28.24 16.14 9.66
N ALA A 10 27.83 17.35 9.29
CA ALA A 10 26.70 17.59 8.40
C ALA A 10 27.11 17.23 6.98
N GLY A 11 27.01 15.96 6.64
CA GLY A 11 27.17 15.45 5.30
C GLY A 11 25.90 14.72 4.88
N SER A 12 24.98 15.42 4.23
CA SER A 12 23.96 14.79 3.41
C SER A 12 24.68 14.13 2.23
N ALA A 13 25.15 12.90 2.42
CA ALA A 13 25.72 12.13 1.33
C ALA A 13 24.66 12.01 0.24
N GLU A 14 24.92 12.56 -0.94
CA GLU A 14 24.09 12.32 -2.12
C GLU A 14 23.92 10.82 -2.31
N PRO A 15 22.67 10.32 -2.55
CA PRO A 15 22.46 8.91 -2.77
C PRO A 15 23.33 8.43 -3.93
N ALA A 16 24.02 7.29 -3.74
CA ALA A 16 24.89 6.71 -4.75
C ALA A 16 24.19 6.62 -6.11
N PRO A 17 24.88 6.83 -7.25
CA PRO A 17 24.27 6.85 -8.59
C PRO A 17 23.40 5.62 -8.88
N ALA A 18 23.78 4.45 -8.37
CA ALA A 18 23.01 3.22 -8.48
C ALA A 18 21.64 3.30 -7.79
N LEU A 19 21.54 4.02 -6.66
CA LEU A 19 20.29 4.21 -5.94
C LEU A 19 19.33 5.14 -6.70
N ARG A 20 19.86 6.17 -7.36
CA ARG A 20 19.08 7.09 -8.21
C ARG A 20 18.50 6.36 -9.43
N LEU A 21 19.29 5.48 -10.07
CA LEU A 21 18.81 4.67 -11.19
C LEU A 21 17.73 3.67 -10.77
N ALA A 22 17.88 3.02 -9.60
CA ALA A 22 16.89 2.08 -9.07
C ALA A 22 15.54 2.75 -8.74
N LEU A 23 15.54 4.05 -8.43
CA LEU A 23 14.32 4.80 -8.13
C LEU A 23 13.40 4.94 -9.35
N LEU A 24 13.93 5.02 -10.57
CA LEU A 24 13.12 5.17 -11.79
C LEU A 24 12.14 4.02 -11.99
N PRO A 25 12.59 2.74 -12.06
CA PRO A 25 11.64 1.63 -12.20
C PRO A 25 10.72 1.48 -10.98
N ALA A 26 11.17 1.76 -9.76
CA ALA A 26 10.32 1.71 -8.58
C ALA A 26 9.20 2.78 -8.64
N ALA A 27 9.55 4.00 -9.02
CA ALA A 27 8.58 5.07 -9.26
C ALA A 27 7.62 4.74 -10.42
N GLY A 28 8.13 4.09 -11.46
CA GLY A 28 7.30 3.63 -12.58
C GLY A 28 6.28 2.55 -12.16
N VAL A 29 6.68 1.58 -11.31
CA VAL A 29 5.74 0.60 -10.73
C VAL A 29 4.68 1.30 -9.87
N SER A 30 5.07 2.25 -9.02
CA SER A 30 4.10 3.01 -8.22
C SER A 30 3.20 3.90 -9.09
N GLY A 31 3.76 4.54 -10.12
CA GLY A 31 3.02 5.33 -11.10
C GLY A 31 2.07 4.50 -11.97
N SER A 32 2.39 3.21 -12.21
CA SER A 32 1.46 2.32 -12.92
C SER A 32 0.18 2.09 -12.12
N ALA A 33 0.25 1.98 -10.80
CA ALA A 33 -0.94 1.90 -9.94
C ALA A 33 -1.79 3.17 -10.04
N LEU A 34 -1.17 4.36 -10.11
CA LEU A 34 -1.89 5.62 -10.33
C LEU A 34 -2.66 5.61 -11.66
N LEU A 35 -2.01 5.14 -12.75
CA LEU A 35 -2.65 5.04 -14.06
C LEU A 35 -3.78 4.01 -14.06
N LEU A 36 -3.58 2.86 -13.40
CA LEU A 36 -4.55 1.77 -13.39
C LEU A 36 -5.77 2.09 -12.51
N PHE A 37 -5.54 2.53 -11.29
CA PHE A 37 -6.60 2.66 -10.29
C PHE A 37 -7.23 4.06 -10.25
N ALA A 38 -6.42 5.12 -10.24
CA ALA A 38 -6.97 6.46 -10.10
C ALA A 38 -7.39 7.08 -11.43
N LEU A 39 -6.59 6.91 -12.49
CA LEU A 39 -6.86 7.50 -13.81
C LEU A 39 -7.60 6.54 -14.75
N GLN A 40 -7.74 5.26 -14.41
CA GLN A 40 -8.43 4.22 -15.21
C GLN A 40 -7.88 4.09 -16.64
N LEU A 41 -6.56 4.35 -16.81
CA LEU A 41 -5.84 4.26 -18.08
C LEU A 41 -5.15 2.89 -18.21
N ALA A 42 -5.93 1.81 -18.30
CA ALA A 42 -5.45 0.43 -18.21
C ALA A 42 -4.28 0.13 -19.16
N GLY A 43 -4.37 0.50 -20.44
CA GLY A 43 -3.30 0.27 -21.41
C GLY A 43 -1.97 0.95 -21.04
N TRP A 44 -2.03 2.22 -20.65
CA TRP A 44 -0.86 2.99 -20.24
C TRP A 44 -0.28 2.50 -18.90
N GLY A 45 -1.17 2.11 -17.97
CA GLY A 45 -0.75 1.56 -16.68
C GLY A 45 0.03 0.25 -16.84
N HIS A 46 -0.48 -0.70 -17.62
CA HIS A 46 0.23 -1.95 -17.90
C HIS A 46 1.51 -1.73 -18.71
N LEU A 47 1.51 -0.82 -19.69
CA LEU A 47 2.72 -0.48 -20.44
C LEU A 47 3.80 0.10 -19.53
N LEU A 48 3.45 1.07 -18.67
CA LEU A 48 4.39 1.65 -17.71
C LEU A 48 4.95 0.60 -16.75
N LEU A 49 4.08 -0.31 -16.26
CA LEU A 49 4.49 -1.42 -15.40
C LEU A 49 5.51 -2.33 -16.11
N ALA A 50 5.22 -2.74 -17.34
CA ALA A 50 6.10 -3.61 -18.13
C ALA A 50 7.46 -2.95 -18.39
N LEU A 51 7.49 -1.68 -18.80
CA LEU A 51 8.71 -0.93 -19.02
C LEU A 51 9.52 -0.75 -17.72
N SER A 52 8.84 -0.52 -16.61
CA SER A 52 9.48 -0.39 -15.29
C SER A 52 10.11 -1.70 -14.84
N LEU A 53 9.43 -2.83 -15.00
CA LEU A 53 9.99 -4.14 -14.69
C LEU A 53 11.17 -4.48 -15.59
N PHE A 54 11.08 -4.18 -16.88
CA PHE A 54 12.19 -4.34 -17.80
C PHE A 54 13.40 -3.48 -17.38
N GLY A 55 13.19 -2.21 -17.08
CA GLY A 55 14.23 -1.32 -16.55
C GLY A 55 14.86 -1.83 -15.25
N ALA A 56 14.06 -2.39 -14.36
CA ALA A 56 14.57 -2.98 -13.12
C ALA A 56 15.51 -4.18 -13.38
N VAL A 57 15.20 -5.03 -14.37
CA VAL A 57 16.05 -6.16 -14.76
C VAL A 57 17.43 -5.68 -15.22
N LEU A 58 17.49 -4.57 -15.96
CA LEU A 58 18.75 -3.99 -16.45
C LEU A 58 19.62 -3.42 -15.32
N ILE A 59 19.00 -3.00 -14.20
CA ILE A 59 19.71 -2.37 -13.08
C ILE A 59 20.12 -3.44 -12.04
N SER A 60 19.18 -4.25 -11.58
CA SER A 60 19.43 -5.26 -10.54
C SER A 60 18.38 -6.36 -10.57
N ARG A 61 18.85 -7.62 -10.61
CA ARG A 61 17.96 -8.78 -10.53
C ARG A 61 17.17 -8.85 -9.24
N GLU A 62 17.74 -8.41 -8.11
CA GLU A 62 17.03 -8.43 -6.83
C GLU A 62 15.93 -7.36 -6.80
N LEU A 63 16.22 -6.16 -7.31
CA LEU A 63 15.20 -5.11 -7.47
C LEU A 63 14.07 -5.59 -8.39
N ALA A 64 14.43 -6.19 -9.53
CA ALA A 64 13.44 -6.70 -10.49
C ALA A 64 12.51 -7.78 -9.88
N LYS A 65 13.04 -8.70 -9.07
CA LYS A 65 12.25 -9.70 -8.37
C LYS A 65 11.26 -9.07 -7.38
N ASP A 66 11.72 -8.10 -6.61
CA ASP A 66 10.89 -7.43 -5.61
C ASP A 66 9.80 -6.56 -6.27
N LEU A 67 10.16 -5.80 -7.30
CA LEU A 67 9.19 -5.02 -8.08
C LEU A 67 8.22 -5.91 -8.87
N ALA A 68 8.65 -7.08 -9.35
CA ALA A 68 7.77 -8.04 -10.02
C ALA A 68 6.72 -8.61 -9.07
N LEU A 69 7.05 -8.88 -7.81
CA LEU A 69 6.07 -9.33 -6.81
C LEU A 69 5.02 -8.25 -6.53
N ILE A 70 5.44 -6.98 -6.42
CA ILE A 70 4.51 -5.84 -6.29
C ILE A 70 3.65 -5.72 -7.55
N GLY A 71 4.28 -5.76 -8.72
CA GLY A 71 3.61 -5.66 -10.02
C GLY A 71 2.57 -6.75 -10.25
N VAL A 72 2.87 -7.99 -9.87
CA VAL A 72 1.90 -9.10 -9.94
C VAL A 72 0.67 -8.81 -9.09
N GLY A 73 0.84 -8.33 -7.86
CA GLY A 73 -0.28 -7.92 -7.02
C GLY A 73 -1.11 -6.80 -7.66
N ILE A 74 -0.46 -5.75 -8.19
CA ILE A 74 -1.13 -4.66 -8.90
C ILE A 74 -1.93 -5.18 -10.11
N VAL A 75 -1.34 -6.06 -10.93
CA VAL A 75 -2.01 -6.66 -12.10
C VAL A 75 -3.23 -7.46 -11.66
N ILE A 76 -3.12 -8.29 -10.61
CA ILE A 76 -4.26 -9.07 -10.12
C ILE A 76 -5.39 -8.13 -9.68
N VAL A 77 -5.11 -7.10 -8.89
CA VAL A 77 -6.14 -6.12 -8.48
C VAL A 77 -6.76 -5.42 -9.68
N SER A 78 -5.98 -5.06 -10.69
CA SER A 78 -6.47 -4.36 -11.89
C SER A 78 -7.37 -5.21 -12.81
N THR A 79 -7.56 -6.51 -12.53
CA THR A 79 -8.46 -7.39 -13.29
C THR A 79 -9.95 -7.12 -13.01
N THR A 80 -10.26 -6.44 -11.92
CA THR A 80 -11.65 -6.07 -11.57
C THR A 80 -11.69 -4.68 -10.96
N SER A 81 -12.84 -4.02 -11.08
CA SER A 81 -13.05 -2.77 -10.33
C SER A 81 -13.27 -3.08 -8.86
N VAL A 82 -12.61 -2.31 -7.99
CA VAL A 82 -12.68 -2.44 -6.52
C VAL A 82 -13.72 -1.52 -5.88
N VAL A 83 -14.57 -0.89 -6.68
CA VAL A 83 -15.69 -0.08 -6.18
C VAL A 83 -16.54 -0.89 -5.20
N ALA A 84 -16.82 -0.30 -4.03
CA ALA A 84 -17.56 -0.96 -2.96
C ALA A 84 -18.94 -1.43 -3.42
N SER A 85 -19.27 -2.69 -3.14
CA SER A 85 -20.56 -3.30 -3.46
C SER A 85 -20.97 -4.29 -2.38
N VAL A 86 -22.29 -4.44 -2.18
CA VAL A 86 -22.87 -5.43 -1.28
C VAL A 86 -23.54 -6.60 -2.03
N GLU A 87 -23.52 -6.60 -3.35
CA GLU A 87 -23.99 -7.71 -4.17
C GLU A 87 -23.06 -8.92 -4.02
N TRP A 88 -23.63 -10.12 -3.91
CA TRP A 88 -22.88 -11.34 -3.60
C TRP A 88 -21.80 -11.68 -4.64
N ASP A 89 -22.09 -11.55 -5.92
CA ASP A 89 -21.13 -11.80 -7.00
C ASP A 89 -19.95 -10.84 -6.95
N ARG A 90 -20.21 -9.55 -6.77
CA ARG A 90 -19.18 -8.52 -6.62
C ARG A 90 -18.38 -8.71 -5.34
N PHE A 91 -19.05 -8.98 -4.22
CA PHE A 91 -18.41 -9.24 -2.94
C PHE A 91 -17.42 -10.40 -3.01
N LEU A 92 -17.84 -11.54 -3.59
CA LEU A 92 -16.98 -12.72 -3.76
C LEU A 92 -15.86 -12.47 -4.76
N THR A 93 -16.14 -11.78 -5.88
CA THR A 93 -15.14 -11.46 -6.89
C THR A 93 -14.05 -10.56 -6.31
N ILE A 94 -14.41 -9.44 -5.68
CA ILE A 94 -13.45 -8.51 -5.08
C ILE A 94 -12.67 -9.24 -3.99
N GLY A 95 -13.34 -9.96 -3.08
CA GLY A 95 -12.67 -10.72 -2.02
C GLY A 95 -11.66 -11.74 -2.55
N THR A 96 -12.00 -12.46 -3.63
CA THR A 96 -11.09 -13.43 -4.28
C THR A 96 -9.90 -12.72 -4.91
N VAL A 97 -10.11 -11.65 -5.66
CA VAL A 97 -9.04 -10.89 -6.32
C VAL A 97 -8.08 -10.30 -5.30
N LEU A 98 -8.59 -9.69 -4.24
CA LEU A 98 -7.76 -9.14 -3.17
C LEU A 98 -6.97 -10.25 -2.45
N LEU A 99 -7.61 -11.39 -2.15
CA LEU A 99 -6.91 -12.53 -1.57
C LEU A 99 -5.77 -13.03 -2.47
N LEU A 100 -6.00 -13.18 -3.76
CA LEU A 100 -4.99 -13.60 -4.72
C LEU A 100 -3.86 -12.58 -4.87
N ALA A 101 -4.15 -11.28 -4.81
CA ALA A 101 -3.15 -10.22 -4.89
C ALA A 101 -2.13 -10.26 -3.73
N VAL A 102 -2.48 -10.87 -2.59
CA VAL A 102 -1.55 -11.13 -1.48
C VAL A 102 -0.94 -12.53 -1.60
N LEU A 103 -1.75 -13.57 -1.82
CA LEU A 103 -1.28 -14.95 -1.82
C LEU A 103 -0.30 -15.25 -2.95
N VAL A 104 -0.57 -14.77 -4.17
CA VAL A 104 0.29 -15.07 -5.34
C VAL A 104 1.70 -14.52 -5.16
N PRO A 105 1.92 -13.23 -4.79
CA PRO A 105 3.26 -12.73 -4.49
C PRO A 105 3.96 -13.50 -3.36
N VAL A 106 3.25 -13.83 -2.28
CA VAL A 106 3.81 -14.61 -1.15
C VAL A 106 4.24 -15.99 -1.56
N LEU A 107 3.39 -16.70 -2.31
CA LEU A 107 3.72 -18.04 -2.83
C LEU A 107 4.88 -17.98 -3.84
N ALA A 108 4.90 -16.97 -4.72
CA ALA A 108 6.00 -16.77 -5.65
C ALA A 108 7.32 -16.48 -4.91
N ASP A 109 7.31 -15.62 -3.88
CA ASP A 109 8.49 -15.36 -3.05
C ASP A 109 9.01 -16.63 -2.37
N ARG A 110 8.12 -17.49 -1.85
CA ARG A 110 8.48 -18.69 -1.10
C ARG A 110 8.84 -19.88 -1.99
N LEU A 111 8.07 -20.13 -3.04
CA LEU A 111 8.18 -21.34 -3.85
C LEU A 111 9.06 -21.15 -5.10
N LEU A 112 8.90 -20.01 -5.82
CA LEU A 112 9.68 -19.74 -7.03
C LEU A 112 11.02 -19.10 -6.70
N LEU A 113 11.02 -18.06 -5.87
CA LEU A 113 12.25 -17.34 -5.50
C LEU A 113 12.98 -18.00 -4.33
N ARG A 114 12.35 -18.97 -3.64
CA ARG A 114 12.90 -19.72 -2.51
C ARG A 114 13.45 -18.84 -1.40
N ARG A 115 12.76 -17.72 -1.11
CA ARG A 115 13.13 -16.76 -0.08
C ARG A 115 11.91 -16.41 0.78
N ARG A 116 12.08 -15.60 1.80
CA ARG A 116 11.02 -15.15 2.71
C ARG A 116 11.12 -13.64 2.91
N ALA A 117 11.10 -12.89 1.79
CA ALA A 117 11.15 -11.44 1.82
C ALA A 117 9.84 -10.84 2.31
N ILE A 118 8.70 -11.43 1.93
CA ILE A 118 7.38 -11.05 2.42
C ILE A 118 7.09 -11.81 3.71
N ARG A 119 6.86 -11.06 4.80
CA ARG A 119 6.54 -11.60 6.12
C ARG A 119 5.35 -10.87 6.71
N PHE A 120 4.45 -11.63 7.34
CA PHE A 120 3.31 -11.09 8.06
C PHE A 120 3.56 -11.24 9.56
N PRO A 121 3.71 -10.14 10.32
CA PRO A 121 3.98 -10.18 11.76
C PRO A 121 2.69 -10.46 12.55
N LEU A 122 2.00 -11.56 12.23
CA LEU A 122 0.72 -11.91 12.86
C LEU A 122 0.88 -12.34 14.34
N ARG A 123 2.06 -12.86 14.70
CA ARG A 123 2.39 -13.29 16.06
C ARG A 123 3.88 -13.06 16.32
N THR A 124 4.20 -11.92 16.86
CA THR A 124 5.59 -11.61 17.24
C THR A 124 5.97 -12.18 18.59
N GLY A 125 5.00 -12.48 19.46
CA GLY A 125 5.23 -12.87 20.86
C GLY A 125 5.61 -11.71 21.77
N GLU A 126 5.88 -10.55 21.23
CA GLU A 126 6.23 -9.34 21.97
C GLU A 126 4.97 -8.60 22.47
N PRO A 127 5.03 -8.00 23.67
CA PRO A 127 3.92 -7.17 24.15
C PRO A 127 3.81 -5.89 23.31
N TRP A 128 2.57 -5.51 23.01
CA TRP A 128 2.29 -4.28 22.26
C TRP A 128 2.86 -3.05 22.93
N THR A 129 3.56 -2.25 22.17
CA THR A 129 4.12 -0.97 22.61
C THR A 129 3.02 0.05 22.90
N HIS A 130 3.35 1.12 23.63
CA HIS A 130 2.42 2.23 23.84
C HIS A 130 2.00 2.90 22.53
N LEU A 131 2.91 2.92 21.53
CA LEU A 131 2.64 3.48 20.21
C LEU A 131 1.59 2.66 19.45
N GLU A 132 1.72 1.32 19.44
CA GLU A 132 0.73 0.42 18.79
C GLU A 132 -0.63 0.48 19.47
N LYS A 133 -0.66 0.49 20.81
CA LYS A 133 -1.93 0.65 21.56
C LYS A 133 -2.58 2.00 21.26
N GLY A 134 -1.78 3.07 21.22
CA GLY A 134 -2.25 4.41 20.86
C GLY A 134 -2.83 4.46 19.43
N TYR A 135 -2.15 3.83 18.48
CA TYR A 135 -2.60 3.74 17.09
C TYR A 135 -3.95 3.04 16.94
N ILE A 136 -4.09 1.84 17.55
CA ILE A 136 -5.34 1.06 17.49
C ILE A 136 -6.54 1.79 18.09
N LEU A 137 -6.32 2.64 19.10
CA LEU A 137 -7.39 3.46 19.67
C LEU A 137 -7.64 4.72 18.85
N ALA A 138 -6.58 5.37 18.36
CA ALA A 138 -6.69 6.63 17.63
C ALA A 138 -7.32 6.47 16.25
N VAL A 139 -7.01 5.39 15.52
CA VAL A 139 -7.51 5.20 14.14
C VAL A 139 -9.03 5.08 14.07
N PRO A 140 -9.71 4.20 14.85
CA PRO A 140 -11.18 4.16 14.85
C PRO A 140 -11.80 5.46 15.34
N PHE A 141 -11.24 6.11 16.36
CA PHE A 141 -11.74 7.36 16.89
C PHE A 141 -11.63 8.50 15.86
N LEU A 142 -10.47 8.66 15.23
CA LEU A 142 -10.27 9.65 14.17
C LEU A 142 -11.11 9.32 12.93
N GLY A 143 -11.22 8.04 12.58
CA GLY A 143 -12.09 7.60 11.50
C GLY A 143 -13.55 7.99 11.76
N TRP A 144 -14.06 7.71 12.96
CA TRP A 144 -15.42 8.09 13.36
C TRP A 144 -15.64 9.62 13.34
N LEU A 145 -14.63 10.39 13.71
CA LEU A 145 -14.71 11.85 13.73
C LEU A 145 -14.61 12.49 12.33
N ILE A 146 -13.67 12.00 11.50
CA ILE A 146 -13.29 12.64 10.25
C ILE A 146 -14.10 12.12 9.06
N LEU A 147 -14.34 10.79 8.98
CA LEU A 147 -14.97 10.22 7.80
C LEU A 147 -16.41 10.70 7.56
N PRO A 148 -17.29 10.85 8.55
CA PRO A 148 -18.62 11.40 8.30
C PRO A 148 -18.58 12.80 7.72
N PHE A 149 -17.70 13.67 8.26
CA PHE A 149 -17.49 15.02 7.72
C PHE A 149 -16.98 14.97 6.29
N TYR A 150 -15.95 14.14 6.04
CA TYR A 150 -15.42 13.96 4.69
C TYR A 150 -16.48 13.48 3.71
N PHE A 151 -17.20 12.41 4.04
CA PHE A 151 -18.20 11.84 3.14
C PHE A 151 -19.31 12.81 2.81
N LEU A 152 -19.81 13.54 3.79
CA LEU A 152 -20.91 14.49 3.60
C LEU A 152 -20.48 15.75 2.83
N THR A 153 -19.34 16.34 3.18
CA THR A 153 -18.87 17.60 2.57
C THR A 153 -18.33 17.42 1.15
N SER A 154 -17.72 16.25 0.85
CA SER A 154 -17.23 15.94 -0.50
C SER A 154 -18.30 15.32 -1.41
N GLY A 155 -19.39 14.83 -0.84
CA GLY A 155 -20.42 14.13 -1.60
C GLY A 155 -20.02 12.69 -2.02
N VAL A 156 -18.84 12.20 -1.62
CA VAL A 156 -18.36 10.87 -2.01
C VAL A 156 -19.15 9.72 -1.39
N TYR A 157 -20.00 9.97 -0.39
CA TYR A 157 -20.93 8.96 0.10
C TYR A 157 -21.79 8.34 -1.01
N ARG A 158 -21.99 9.05 -2.12
CA ARG A 158 -22.71 8.56 -3.30
C ARG A 158 -21.98 7.45 -4.07
N ASN A 159 -20.67 7.32 -3.86
CA ASN A 159 -19.86 6.26 -4.44
C ASN A 159 -19.96 4.94 -3.65
N TRP A 160 -20.68 4.96 -2.52
CA TRP A 160 -20.82 3.81 -1.63
C TRP A 160 -22.22 3.21 -1.76
N PRO A 161 -22.37 1.89 -1.53
CA PRO A 161 -23.64 1.23 -1.71
C PRO A 161 -24.68 1.72 -0.71
N HIS A 162 -25.93 1.84 -1.15
CA HIS A 162 -27.07 2.03 -0.28
C HIS A 162 -27.36 0.70 0.43
N LEU A 163 -27.50 0.71 1.75
CA LEU A 163 -27.74 -0.46 2.57
C LEU A 163 -29.22 -0.51 2.92
N ALA A 164 -29.95 -1.49 2.40
CA ALA A 164 -31.40 -1.61 2.55
C ALA A 164 -31.81 -2.48 3.77
N ASP A 165 -30.97 -3.45 4.15
CA ASP A 165 -31.31 -4.39 5.22
C ASP A 165 -30.10 -4.76 6.09
N GLY A 166 -30.37 -5.50 7.20
CA GLY A 166 -29.31 -5.93 8.13
C GLY A 166 -28.31 -6.92 7.51
N GLY A 167 -28.72 -7.69 6.51
CA GLY A 167 -27.82 -8.61 5.78
C GLY A 167 -26.81 -7.85 4.94
N GLU A 168 -27.23 -6.78 4.26
CA GLU A 168 -26.35 -5.89 3.52
C GLU A 168 -25.40 -5.12 4.43
N VAL A 169 -25.89 -4.65 5.58
CA VAL A 169 -25.02 -4.02 6.61
C VAL A 169 -23.96 -5.00 7.08
N ALA A 170 -24.32 -6.25 7.36
CA ALA A 170 -23.37 -7.28 7.79
C ALA A 170 -22.33 -7.58 6.69
N ARG A 171 -22.77 -7.76 5.43
CA ARG A 171 -21.84 -7.96 4.28
C ARG A 171 -20.90 -6.78 4.10
N PHE A 172 -21.43 -5.57 4.17
CA PHE A 172 -20.64 -4.35 4.05
C PHE A 172 -19.58 -4.27 5.16
N PHE A 173 -19.97 -4.53 6.42
CA PHE A 173 -19.04 -4.56 7.56
C PHE A 173 -17.92 -5.59 7.38
N VAL A 174 -18.27 -6.81 6.94
CA VAL A 174 -17.29 -7.87 6.67
C VAL A 174 -16.37 -7.44 5.51
N GLY A 175 -16.93 -6.88 4.44
CA GLY A 175 -16.14 -6.41 3.28
C GLY A 175 -15.15 -5.32 3.64
N VAL A 176 -15.59 -4.29 4.34
CA VAL A 176 -14.70 -3.19 4.77
C VAL A 176 -13.61 -3.69 5.73
N SER A 177 -13.97 -4.58 6.67
CA SER A 177 -12.98 -5.17 7.58
C SER A 177 -11.96 -6.04 6.85
N PHE A 178 -12.40 -6.78 5.83
CA PHE A 178 -11.51 -7.56 4.98
C PHE A 178 -10.57 -6.68 4.18
N VAL A 179 -11.08 -5.62 3.54
CA VAL A 179 -10.27 -4.63 2.79
C VAL A 179 -9.25 -3.98 3.72
N GLY A 180 -9.64 -3.51 4.90
CA GLY A 180 -8.71 -2.90 5.85
C GLY A 180 -7.60 -3.84 6.30
N THR A 181 -7.90 -5.15 6.50
CA THR A 181 -6.87 -6.15 6.79
C THR A 181 -5.97 -6.40 5.57
N TRP A 182 -6.57 -6.46 4.38
CA TRP A 182 -5.83 -6.63 3.14
C TRP A 182 -4.89 -5.46 2.84
N ASP A 183 -5.30 -4.24 3.14
CA ASP A 183 -4.48 -3.03 2.99
C ASP A 183 -3.16 -3.18 3.74
N GLU A 184 -3.18 -3.64 4.98
CA GLU A 184 -1.97 -3.89 5.77
C GLU A 184 -1.10 -5.00 5.15
N LEU A 185 -1.70 -6.09 4.70
CA LEU A 185 -0.96 -7.21 4.13
C LEU A 185 -0.32 -6.87 2.79
N PHE A 186 -1.03 -6.12 1.93
CA PHE A 186 -0.53 -5.79 0.60
C PHE A 186 0.36 -4.55 0.60
N PHE A 187 -0.11 -3.41 1.09
CA PHE A 187 0.65 -2.16 0.98
C PHE A 187 1.81 -2.09 1.97
N ILE A 188 1.62 -2.59 3.19
CA ILE A 188 2.64 -2.49 4.23
C ILE A 188 3.53 -3.73 4.25
N CYS A 189 2.96 -4.91 4.49
CA CYS A 189 3.76 -6.14 4.64
C CYS A 189 4.34 -6.63 3.31
N THR A 190 3.80 -6.23 2.15
CA THR A 190 4.33 -6.60 0.83
C THR A 190 5.03 -5.42 0.17
N CYS A 191 4.31 -4.37 -0.27
CA CYS A 191 4.89 -3.28 -1.05
C CYS A 191 5.98 -2.53 -0.27
N PHE A 192 5.64 -2.00 0.91
CA PHE A 192 6.60 -1.26 1.71
C PHE A 192 7.79 -2.12 2.14
N ALA A 193 7.54 -3.34 2.63
CA ALA A 193 8.60 -4.24 3.08
C ALA A 193 9.59 -4.59 1.95
N LEU A 194 9.11 -4.86 0.73
CA LEU A 194 9.96 -5.12 -0.44
C LEU A 194 10.74 -3.88 -0.87
N LEU A 195 10.08 -2.71 -0.94
CA LEU A 195 10.73 -1.44 -1.27
C LEU A 195 11.79 -1.04 -0.23
N ARG A 196 11.57 -1.34 1.04
CA ARG A 196 12.53 -1.09 2.13
C ARG A 196 13.85 -1.84 1.98
N ARG A 197 13.89 -2.90 1.20
CA ARG A 197 15.13 -3.65 0.92
C ARG A 197 16.09 -2.86 0.01
N HIS A 198 15.56 -1.90 -0.74
CA HIS A 198 16.31 -1.14 -1.75
C HIS A 198 16.42 0.35 -1.42
N PHE A 199 15.45 0.87 -0.66
CA PHE A 199 15.34 2.32 -0.41
C PHE A 199 15.25 2.63 1.09
N GLY A 200 15.63 3.85 1.45
CA GLY A 200 15.41 4.40 2.79
C GLY A 200 13.92 4.47 3.14
N VAL A 201 13.61 4.56 4.45
CA VAL A 201 12.22 4.52 4.97
C VAL A 201 11.29 5.47 4.22
N TRP A 202 11.69 6.71 4.03
CA TRP A 202 10.83 7.73 3.44
C TRP A 202 10.56 7.51 1.96
N ILE A 203 11.59 7.11 1.19
CA ILE A 203 11.42 6.80 -0.25
C ILE A 203 10.51 5.59 -0.42
N ALA A 204 10.77 4.51 0.31
CA ALA A 204 9.93 3.32 0.27
C ALA A 204 8.48 3.63 0.68
N ASN A 205 8.31 4.48 1.69
CA ASN A 205 7.00 4.88 2.19
C ASN A 205 6.23 5.75 1.19
N LEU A 206 6.89 6.69 0.52
CA LEU A 206 6.27 7.49 -0.53
C LEU A 206 5.85 6.63 -1.73
N LEU A 207 6.68 5.68 -2.14
CA LEU A 207 6.38 4.77 -3.24
C LEU A 207 5.16 3.88 -2.93
N GLN A 208 5.11 3.26 -1.74
CA GLN A 208 3.97 2.46 -1.33
C GLN A 208 2.71 3.32 -1.13
N ALA A 209 2.83 4.51 -0.54
CA ALA A 209 1.69 5.41 -0.34
C ALA A 209 1.06 5.85 -1.68
N THR A 210 1.87 6.01 -2.74
CA THR A 210 1.34 6.26 -4.09
C THR A 210 0.45 5.12 -4.57
N ILE A 211 0.86 3.85 -4.38
CA ILE A 211 0.06 2.69 -4.76
C ILE A 211 -1.21 2.63 -3.91
N PHE A 212 -1.08 2.80 -2.60
CA PHE A 212 -2.18 2.72 -1.65
C PHE A 212 -3.24 3.80 -1.90
N VAL A 213 -2.84 5.06 -2.03
CA VAL A 213 -3.77 6.17 -2.28
C VAL A 213 -4.48 6.01 -3.62
N SER A 214 -3.78 5.49 -4.65
CA SER A 214 -4.39 5.21 -5.95
C SER A 214 -5.48 4.14 -5.86
N PHE A 215 -5.26 3.08 -5.10
CA PHE A 215 -6.26 2.05 -4.82
C PHE A 215 -7.46 2.61 -4.04
N LEU A 216 -7.22 3.39 -2.99
CA LEU A 216 -8.29 3.99 -2.20
C LEU A 216 -9.11 5.00 -3.02
N TRP A 217 -8.49 5.67 -4.00
CA TRP A 217 -9.22 6.52 -4.93
C TRP A 217 -10.25 5.71 -5.75
N GLU A 218 -9.88 4.56 -6.29
CA GLU A 218 -10.80 3.68 -7.01
C GLU A 218 -11.86 3.09 -6.08
N LEU A 219 -11.49 2.73 -4.85
CA LEU A 219 -12.42 2.21 -3.84
C LEU A 219 -13.54 3.21 -3.51
N GLY A 220 -13.29 4.51 -3.71
CA GLY A 220 -14.29 5.55 -3.49
C GLY A 220 -13.83 6.76 -2.69
N TYR A 221 -12.59 6.80 -2.19
CA TYR A 221 -12.03 7.94 -1.47
C TYR A 221 -11.56 9.05 -2.43
N GLN A 222 -12.50 9.61 -3.18
CA GLN A 222 -12.28 10.62 -4.21
C GLN A 222 -12.31 12.06 -3.66
N ALA A 223 -12.39 13.05 -4.56
CA ALA A 223 -12.36 14.47 -4.24
C ALA A 223 -11.10 14.85 -3.42
N TRP A 224 -11.24 15.36 -2.20
CA TRP A 224 -10.12 15.67 -1.33
C TRP A 224 -9.66 14.49 -0.44
N GLY A 225 -10.17 13.28 -0.72
CA GLY A 225 -9.77 12.02 -0.06
C GLY A 225 -8.27 11.79 0.05
N PRO A 226 -7.45 12.06 -0.99
CA PRO A 226 -6.00 11.94 -0.89
C PRO A 226 -5.35 12.75 0.23
N LEU A 227 -5.96 13.86 0.67
CA LEU A 227 -5.49 14.63 1.83
C LEU A 227 -5.66 13.86 3.16
N LEU A 228 -6.55 12.89 3.21
CA LEU A 228 -6.75 12.00 4.35
C LEU A 228 -5.96 10.70 4.20
N THR A 229 -6.04 10.10 3.02
CA THR A 229 -5.48 8.75 2.78
C THR A 229 -3.96 8.76 2.65
N ALA A 230 -3.35 9.84 2.13
CA ALA A 230 -1.89 9.92 2.02
C ALA A 230 -1.19 10.04 3.39
N PRO A 231 -1.59 10.92 4.33
CA PRO A 231 -1.04 10.92 5.68
C PRO A 231 -1.26 9.59 6.41
N PHE A 232 -2.41 8.93 6.21
CA PHE A 232 -2.70 7.63 6.79
C PHE A 232 -1.75 6.56 6.26
N ALA A 233 -1.57 6.45 4.94
CA ALA A 233 -0.63 5.51 4.32
C ALA A 233 0.82 5.73 4.79
N LEU A 234 1.25 6.99 4.89
CA LEU A 234 2.58 7.35 5.39
C LEU A 234 2.77 7.00 6.87
N LEU A 235 1.72 7.20 7.69
CA LEU A 235 1.74 6.84 9.11
C LEU A 235 1.87 5.33 9.31
N GLN A 236 1.13 4.53 8.55
CA GLN A 236 1.20 3.07 8.61
C GLN A 236 2.61 2.55 8.26
N GLY A 237 3.19 2.99 7.15
CA GLY A 237 4.54 2.58 6.78
C GLY A 237 5.62 3.05 7.76
N TRP A 238 5.46 4.25 8.35
CA TRP A 238 6.34 4.73 9.39
C TRP A 238 6.21 3.92 10.69
N LEU A 239 4.98 3.58 11.10
CA LEU A 239 4.71 2.75 12.27
C LEU A 239 5.35 1.37 12.08
N PHE A 240 5.07 0.70 10.97
CA PHE A 240 5.65 -0.60 10.65
C PHE A 240 7.19 -0.58 10.64
N ALA A 241 7.81 0.50 10.15
CA ALA A 241 9.26 0.63 10.18
C ALA A 241 9.85 0.71 11.60
N ARG A 242 9.02 1.04 12.61
CA ARG A 242 9.44 1.19 14.03
C ARG A 242 9.08 0.00 14.91
N THR A 243 7.99 -0.68 14.58
CA THR A 243 7.45 -1.75 15.44
C THR A 243 7.59 -3.14 14.83
N GLY A 244 7.91 -3.23 13.53
CA GLY A 244 8.20 -4.46 12.83
C GLY A 244 7.06 -5.04 12.09
#